data_2918dc28f62a6242f0d22eaf6c6ef9d0
#
_entry.id   2918dc28f62a6242f0d22eaf6c6ef9d0
#
_cell.length_a   1.000
_cell.length_b   1.000
_cell.length_c   1.000
_cell.angle_alpha   90.00
_cell.angle_beta   90.00
_cell.angle_gamma   90.00
#
_symmetry.space_group_name_H-M   'P 1'
#
loop_
_entity.id
_entity.type
_entity.pdbx_description
1 polymer ?
#
loop_
_entity_poly.entity_id
_entity_poly.type
_entity_poly.pdbx_seq_one_letter_code
_entity_poly.pdbx_strand_id
1 'polypeptide(L)'
;MLLPACADEINGEYEKNTGIVIAETFEGKNPIYVPGVLCTNHGPFSWGADAAEAVHNAVVMEEVAKMAYRCEHLKKDIEEAPQVLQDKHFFRKHGENAYYGNDL
;
A
#
# COMPACT_ATOMS: atom_id res chain seq x y z
N MET A 1 -2.75 3.73 -2.47
CA MET A 1 -3.36 5.04 -2.12
C MET A 1 -2.52 6.18 -2.68
N LEU A 2 -3.16 7.17 -3.24
CA LEU A 2 -2.50 8.33 -3.82
C LEU A 2 -2.69 9.54 -2.91
N LEU A 3 -1.60 10.14 -2.44
CA LEU A 3 -1.63 11.27 -1.52
C LEU A 3 -1.22 12.55 -2.25
N PRO A 4 -2.08 13.57 -2.30
CA PRO A 4 -1.67 14.88 -2.77
C PRO A 4 -0.86 15.61 -1.69
N ALA A 5 0.20 16.28 -2.10
CA ALA A 5 0.94 17.21 -1.24
C ALA A 5 0.40 18.63 -1.46
N CYS A 6 0.20 19.40 -0.41
CA CYS A 6 -0.18 20.79 -0.53
C CYS A 6 1.07 21.69 -0.64
N ALA A 7 0.86 22.96 -1.03
CA ALA A 7 1.95 23.90 -1.25
C ALA A 7 2.80 24.13 0.02
N ASP A 8 2.18 24.18 1.18
CA ASP A 8 2.88 24.39 2.46
C ASP A 8 3.78 23.20 2.81
N GLU A 9 3.33 21.98 2.49
CA GLU A 9 4.11 20.76 2.69
C GLU A 9 5.33 20.72 1.78
N ILE A 10 5.21 21.20 0.55
CA ILE A 10 6.29 21.23 -0.42
C ILE A 10 7.32 22.32 -0.07
N ASN A 11 6.87 23.50 0.33
CA ASN A 11 7.73 24.66 0.60
C ASN A 11 8.40 24.63 1.98
N GLY A 12 7.96 23.77 2.88
CA GLY A 12 8.54 23.60 4.20
C GLY A 12 9.59 22.48 4.24
N GLU A 13 9.60 21.72 5.33
CA GLU A 13 10.45 20.51 5.47
C GLU A 13 9.84 19.36 4.67
N TYR A 14 10.08 19.35 3.35
CA TYR A 14 9.38 18.52 2.39
C TYR A 14 9.40 17.02 2.74
N GLU A 15 10.58 16.47 3.03
CA GLU A 15 10.69 15.03 3.32
C GLU A 15 10.00 14.65 4.62
N LYS A 16 10.15 15.49 5.66
CA LYS A 16 9.48 15.30 6.94
C LYS A 16 7.96 15.42 6.80
N ASN A 17 7.49 16.42 6.07
CA ASN A 17 6.07 16.63 5.84
C ASN A 17 5.45 15.50 5.01
N THR A 18 6.18 14.96 4.05
CA THR A 18 5.75 13.76 3.30
C THR A 18 5.55 12.58 4.24
N GLY A 19 6.48 12.35 5.17
CA GLY A 19 6.36 11.30 6.18
C GLY A 19 5.15 11.50 7.10
N ILE A 20 4.89 12.74 7.51
CA ILE A 20 3.73 13.08 8.35
C ILE A 20 2.42 12.80 7.61
N VAL A 21 2.31 13.21 6.35
CA VAL A 21 1.11 12.97 5.53
C VAL A 21 0.86 11.47 5.37
N ILE A 22 1.89 10.67 5.15
CA ILE A 22 1.76 9.21 5.08
C ILE A 22 1.24 8.66 6.40
N ALA A 23 1.83 9.07 7.53
CA ALA A 23 1.41 8.61 8.86
C ALA A 23 -0.04 8.97 9.16
N GLU A 24 -0.44 10.21 8.88
CA GLU A 24 -1.82 10.68 9.06
C GLU A 24 -2.81 9.89 8.19
N THR A 25 -2.42 9.58 6.97
CA THR A 25 -3.27 8.81 6.04
C THR A 25 -3.54 7.41 6.54
N PHE A 26 -2.58 6.81 7.23
CA PHE A 26 -2.74 5.46 7.78
C PHE A 26 -3.33 5.45 9.20
N GLU A 27 -3.66 6.61 9.76
CA GLU A 27 -4.34 6.68 11.05
C GLU A 27 -5.67 5.93 10.98
N GLY A 28 -5.88 5.00 11.90
CA GLY A 28 -7.05 4.11 11.89
C GLY A 28 -7.00 2.98 10.86
N LYS A 29 -5.92 2.84 10.10
CA LYS A 29 -5.71 1.76 9.13
C LYS A 29 -4.55 0.88 9.57
N ASN A 30 -4.60 -0.40 9.18
CA ASN A 30 -3.51 -1.31 9.47
C ASN A 30 -2.45 -1.27 8.35
N PRO A 31 -1.24 -0.74 8.62
CA PRO A 31 -0.20 -0.64 7.60
C PRO A 31 0.37 -2.00 7.17
N ILE A 32 0.08 -3.07 7.90
CA ILE A 32 0.48 -4.44 7.53
C ILE A 32 -0.41 -4.97 6.40
N TYR A 33 -1.68 -4.59 6.38
CA TYR A 33 -2.61 -4.98 5.32
C TYR A 33 -2.26 -4.34 3.98
N VAL A 34 -1.79 -3.10 4.03
CA VAL A 34 -1.42 -2.32 2.84
C VAL A 34 -0.03 -1.75 3.08
N PRO A 35 1.04 -2.50 2.72
CA PRO A 35 2.41 -2.12 3.09
C PRO A 35 3.06 -1.15 2.11
N GLY A 36 2.30 -0.19 1.61
CA GLY A 36 2.82 0.83 0.71
C GLY A 36 1.81 1.91 0.37
N VAL A 37 2.27 2.97 -0.25
CA VAL A 37 1.47 4.12 -0.63
C VAL A 37 2.09 4.83 -1.84
N LEU A 38 1.24 5.43 -2.66
CA LEU A 38 1.68 6.30 -3.75
C LEU A 38 1.47 7.75 -3.34
N CYS A 39 2.54 8.54 -3.37
CA CYS A 39 2.45 9.99 -3.16
C CYS A 39 2.45 10.71 -4.51
N THR A 40 1.46 11.57 -4.71
CA THR A 40 1.31 12.35 -5.94
C THR A 40 2.57 13.17 -6.23
N ASN A 41 3.06 13.11 -7.45
CA ASN A 41 4.27 13.79 -7.91
C ASN A 41 5.56 13.40 -7.19
N HIS A 42 5.52 12.37 -6.36
CA HIS A 42 6.70 11.88 -5.65
C HIS A 42 7.05 10.45 -6.07
N GLY A 43 6.12 9.53 -5.88
CA GLY A 43 6.31 8.13 -6.22
C GLY A 43 5.88 7.18 -5.12
N PRO A 44 6.29 5.91 -5.21
CA PRO A 44 5.91 4.89 -4.25
C PRO A 44 6.75 4.92 -2.98
N PHE A 45 6.10 4.58 -1.87
CA PHE A 45 6.75 4.24 -0.61
C PHE A 45 6.28 2.86 -0.20
N SER A 46 7.20 2.01 0.23
CA SER A 46 6.88 0.69 0.75
C SER A 46 7.62 0.43 2.05
N TRP A 47 7.10 -0.48 2.85
CA TRP A 47 7.69 -0.88 4.12
C TRP A 47 7.48 -2.37 4.39
N GLY A 48 8.08 -2.85 5.44
CA GLY A 48 8.00 -4.23 5.88
C GLY A 48 8.69 -4.40 7.22
N ALA A 49 8.70 -5.61 7.73
CA ALA A 49 9.37 -5.95 9.00
C ALA A 49 10.90 -5.79 8.91
N ASP A 50 11.45 -5.92 7.72
CA ASP A 50 12.87 -5.73 7.42
C ASP A 50 13.06 -5.15 6.00
N ALA A 51 14.29 -4.85 5.64
CA ALA A 51 14.62 -4.28 4.33
C ALA A 51 14.24 -5.20 3.17
N ALA A 52 14.43 -6.51 3.33
CA ALA A 52 14.11 -7.48 2.30
C ALA A 52 12.61 -7.51 2.02
N GLU A 53 11.78 -7.47 3.06
CA GLU A 53 10.32 -7.42 2.92
C GLU A 53 9.86 -6.10 2.31
N ALA A 54 10.46 -4.98 2.71
CA ALA A 54 10.14 -3.68 2.11
C ALA A 54 10.43 -3.66 0.60
N VAL A 55 11.53 -4.24 0.15
CA VAL A 55 11.87 -4.37 -1.27
C VAL A 55 10.90 -5.32 -1.98
N HIS A 56 10.57 -6.45 -1.36
CA HIS A 56 9.56 -7.38 -1.89
C HIS A 56 8.21 -6.68 -2.10
N ASN A 57 7.77 -5.92 -1.10
CA ASN A 57 6.52 -5.16 -1.19
C ASN A 57 6.57 -4.08 -2.26
N ALA A 58 7.71 -3.46 -2.51
CA ALA A 58 7.88 -2.52 -3.62
C ALA A 58 7.69 -3.19 -4.98
N VAL A 59 8.26 -4.38 -5.18
CA VAL A 59 8.10 -5.17 -6.41
C VAL A 59 6.63 -5.56 -6.61
N VAL A 60 5.98 -6.05 -5.56
CA VAL A 60 4.55 -6.41 -5.60
C VAL A 60 3.68 -5.19 -5.91
N MET A 61 3.98 -4.04 -5.31
CA MET A 61 3.26 -2.80 -5.56
C MET A 61 3.31 -2.39 -7.03
N GLU A 62 4.48 -2.50 -7.66
CA GLU A 62 4.64 -2.20 -9.10
C GLU A 62 3.78 -3.10 -9.97
N GLU A 63 3.77 -4.41 -9.69
CA GLU A 63 2.98 -5.37 -10.44
C GLU A 63 1.47 -5.18 -10.21
N VAL A 64 1.06 -4.92 -8.98
CA VAL A 64 -0.34 -4.63 -8.64
C VAL A 64 -0.81 -3.34 -9.32
N ALA A 65 0.02 -2.31 -9.35
CA ALA A 65 -0.30 -1.06 -10.05
C ALA A 65 -0.52 -1.29 -11.55
N LYS A 66 0.30 -2.12 -12.19
CA LYS A 66 0.10 -2.50 -13.59
C LYS A 66 -1.22 -3.24 -13.79
N MET A 67 -1.55 -4.17 -12.90
CA MET A 67 -2.83 -4.90 -12.96
C MET A 67 -4.02 -3.96 -12.78
N ALA A 68 -3.95 -3.05 -11.80
CA ALA A 68 -5.00 -2.06 -11.55
C ALA A 68 -5.22 -1.17 -12.78
N TYR A 69 -4.15 -0.68 -13.38
CA TYR A 69 -4.22 0.12 -14.60
C TYR A 69 -4.94 -0.62 -15.73
N ARG A 70 -4.63 -1.90 -15.93
CA ARG A 70 -5.30 -2.72 -16.94
C ARG A 70 -6.76 -2.97 -16.60
N CYS A 71 -7.08 -3.22 -15.33
CA CYS A 71 -8.46 -3.42 -14.89
C CYS A 71 -9.33 -2.18 -15.14
N GLU A 72 -8.81 -0.98 -14.89
CA GLU A 72 -9.51 0.27 -15.15
C GLU A 72 -9.82 0.48 -16.63
N HIS A 73 -8.97 -0.02 -17.52
CA HIS A 73 -9.24 -0.02 -18.96
C HIS A 73 -10.34 -0.99 -19.37
N LEU A 74 -10.49 -2.09 -18.64
CA LEU A 74 -11.52 -3.09 -18.92
C LEU A 74 -12.88 -2.71 -18.35
N LYS A 75 -12.90 -2.03 -17.21
CA LYS A 75 -14.12 -1.60 -16.52
C LYS A 75 -13.85 -0.31 -15.75
N LYS A 76 -14.60 0.75 -16.05
CA LYS A 76 -14.37 2.08 -15.46
C LYS A 76 -14.82 2.20 -14.01
N ASP A 77 -15.89 1.50 -13.61
CA ASP A 77 -16.48 1.59 -12.27
C ASP A 77 -16.06 0.38 -11.44
N ILE A 78 -14.78 0.31 -11.10
CA ILE A 78 -14.23 -0.77 -10.28
C ILE A 78 -14.44 -0.41 -8.80
N GLU A 79 -15.03 -1.36 -8.07
CA GLU A 79 -15.19 -1.27 -6.61
C GLU A 79 -14.06 -1.97 -5.89
N GLU A 80 -13.76 -1.52 -4.67
CA GLU A 80 -12.81 -2.19 -3.81
C GLU A 80 -13.31 -3.58 -3.39
N ALA A 81 -12.39 -4.49 -3.16
CA ALA A 81 -12.73 -5.81 -2.65
C ALA A 81 -13.39 -5.70 -1.27
N PRO A 82 -14.43 -6.51 -0.98
CA PRO A 82 -15.04 -6.52 0.35
C PRO A 82 -14.00 -6.81 1.44
N GLN A 83 -14.15 -6.16 2.60
CA GLN A 83 -13.23 -6.32 3.73
C GLN A 83 -13.10 -7.79 4.16
N VAL A 84 -14.21 -8.54 4.13
CA VAL A 84 -14.21 -9.96 4.49
C VAL A 84 -13.30 -10.79 3.57
N LEU A 85 -13.21 -10.42 2.31
CA LEU A 85 -12.33 -11.10 1.35
C LEU A 85 -10.86 -10.73 1.59
N GLN A 86 -10.60 -9.45 1.87
CA GLN A 86 -9.26 -8.98 2.22
C GLN A 86 -8.75 -9.68 3.48
N ASP A 87 -9.57 -9.76 4.51
CA ASP A 87 -9.24 -10.46 5.76
C ASP A 87 -8.94 -11.93 5.52
N LYS A 88 -9.74 -12.60 4.73
CA LYS A 88 -9.53 -14.01 4.38
C LYS A 88 -8.18 -14.23 3.71
N HIS A 89 -7.83 -13.40 2.74
CA HIS A 89 -6.54 -13.50 2.04
C HIS A 89 -5.36 -13.18 2.95
N PHE A 90 -5.50 -12.17 3.80
CA PHE A 90 -4.46 -11.80 4.76
C PHE A 90 -4.21 -12.90 5.79
N PHE A 91 -5.28 -13.39 6.46
CA PHE A 91 -5.13 -14.34 7.56
C PHE A 91 -4.71 -15.74 7.14
N ARG A 92 -4.93 -16.15 5.91
CA ARG A 92 -4.38 -17.42 5.44
C ARG A 92 -2.86 -17.41 5.29
N LYS A 93 -2.23 -16.22 5.24
CA LYS A 93 -0.77 -16.03 5.21
C LYS A 93 -0.18 -15.62 6.55
N HIS A 94 -0.91 -14.85 7.35
CA HIS A 94 -0.40 -14.16 8.54
C HIS A 94 -1.13 -14.48 9.84
N GLY A 95 -2.25 -15.21 9.83
CA GLY A 95 -3.00 -15.59 11.01
C GLY A 95 -2.45 -16.83 11.71
N GLU A 96 -3.00 -17.15 12.89
CA GLU A 96 -2.64 -18.36 13.67
C GLU A 96 -2.82 -19.65 12.88
N ASN A 97 -3.81 -19.69 11.99
CA ASN A 97 -4.12 -20.84 11.14
C ASN A 97 -3.65 -20.61 9.71
N ALA A 98 -2.59 -19.82 9.52
CA ALA A 98 -2.02 -19.54 8.21
C ALA A 98 -1.52 -20.84 7.55
N TYR A 99 -1.89 -21.05 6.29
CA TYR A 99 -1.54 -22.26 5.55
C TYR A 99 -0.96 -21.97 4.15
N TYR A 100 -1.00 -20.71 3.71
CA TYR A 100 -0.56 -20.33 2.39
C TYR A 100 0.76 -19.56 2.45
N GLY A 101 1.74 -20.01 1.71
CA GLY A 101 3.03 -19.34 1.63
C GLY A 101 3.99 -19.62 2.80
N ASN A 102 3.61 -20.49 3.75
CA ASN A 102 4.42 -20.79 4.94
C ASN A 102 5.46 -21.88 4.73
N ASP A 103 5.35 -22.64 3.66
CA ASP A 103 6.27 -23.75 3.34
C ASP A 103 7.43 -23.32 2.44
N LEU A 104 7.60 -22.01 2.30
CA LEU A 104 8.67 -21.44 1.47
C LEU A 104 9.88 -20.99 2.35
#